data_1dcdf41ee65d98ea9c24033ebb0e1caf
#
_entry.id   1dcdf41ee65d98ea9c24033ebb0e1caf
#
_cell.length_a   1.000
_cell.length_b   1.000
_cell.length_c   1.000
_cell.angle_alpha   90.00
_cell.angle_beta   90.00
_cell.angle_gamma   90.00
#
_symmetry.space_group_name_H-M   'P 1'
#
loop_
_entity.id
_entity.type
_entity.pdbx_description
1 polymer ?
#
loop_
_entity_poly.entity_id
_entity_poly.type
_entity_poly.pdbx_seq_one_letter_code
_entity_poly.pdbx_strand_id
1 'polypeptide(L)'
;SESEDGRTYDFALRQGVKFHNGDPFTAEDVQFTFERYKGASAGELKQKVKAVEIVNAHHVRFHLHEPWPDFTTFYGTMATGVGWIVPKKYIEKIGSDAFKNHPVGLGPYRLVSQQPGLDVVLEANTDYWRKTPHVKRLVMKSVPEATTRLAMLKQQEADVAYGIFGPLAEEVRRDPNLKLENLTGQATQWVSFI
;
A
#
# COMPACT_ATOMS: atom_id res chain seq x y z
N SER A 1 -21.11 5.18 5.08
CA SER A 1 -21.93 6.39 5.34
C SER A 1 -21.28 7.25 6.40
N GLU A 2 -21.59 8.52 6.39
CA GLU A 2 -21.21 9.53 7.37
C GLU A 2 -22.45 10.00 8.11
N SER A 3 -22.34 10.26 9.41
CA SER A 3 -23.43 10.85 10.20
C SER A 3 -23.61 12.35 9.86
N GLU A 4 -24.81 12.89 10.12
CA GLU A 4 -25.12 14.30 9.85
C GLU A 4 -24.21 15.28 10.61
N ASP A 5 -23.73 14.88 11.80
CA ASP A 5 -22.81 15.68 12.60
C ASP A 5 -21.32 15.51 12.22
N GLY A 6 -21.02 14.71 11.21
CA GLY A 6 -19.66 14.46 10.71
C GLY A 6 -18.72 13.76 11.70
N ARG A 7 -19.25 13.14 12.76
CA ARG A 7 -18.44 12.49 13.81
C ARG A 7 -18.46 10.98 13.79
N THR A 8 -19.25 10.38 12.90
CA THR A 8 -19.35 8.93 12.80
C THR A 8 -19.25 8.49 11.35
N TYR A 9 -18.37 7.53 11.10
CA TYR A 9 -18.17 6.94 9.77
C TYR A 9 -18.39 5.44 9.81
N ASP A 10 -19.38 4.96 9.06
CA ASP A 10 -19.72 3.55 8.92
C ASP A 10 -19.12 2.96 7.64
N PHE A 11 -18.43 1.83 7.78
CA PHE A 11 -17.87 1.09 6.65
C PHE A 11 -18.41 -0.33 6.62
N ALA A 12 -19.19 -0.64 5.58
CA ALA A 12 -19.55 -2.02 5.25
C ALA A 12 -18.36 -2.69 4.54
N LEU A 13 -17.83 -3.73 5.13
CA LEU A 13 -16.69 -4.48 4.62
C LEU A 13 -17.15 -5.51 3.58
N ARG A 14 -16.36 -5.69 2.54
CA ARG A 14 -16.64 -6.70 1.52
C ARG A 14 -16.57 -8.09 2.14
N GLN A 15 -17.62 -8.88 1.92
CA GLN A 15 -17.69 -10.27 2.38
C GLN A 15 -16.93 -11.22 1.41
N GLY A 16 -16.50 -12.37 1.94
CA GLY A 16 -15.81 -13.39 1.17
C GLY A 16 -14.35 -13.07 0.80
N VAL A 17 -13.83 -11.93 1.24
CA VAL A 17 -12.42 -11.56 1.04
C VAL A 17 -11.55 -12.36 2.00
N LYS A 18 -10.41 -12.87 1.49
CA LYS A 18 -9.42 -13.63 2.26
C LYS A 18 -8.04 -13.01 2.13
N PHE A 19 -7.29 -13.07 3.20
CA PHE A 19 -5.87 -12.78 3.18
C PHE A 19 -5.10 -13.83 2.36
N HIS A 20 -3.86 -13.53 1.99
CA HIS A 20 -2.99 -14.44 1.20
C HIS A 20 -2.76 -15.80 1.85
N ASN A 21 -2.90 -15.91 3.16
CA ASN A 21 -2.82 -17.17 3.93
C ASN A 21 -4.15 -17.91 4.05
N GLY A 22 -5.23 -17.40 3.42
CA GLY A 22 -6.57 -17.98 3.44
C GLY A 22 -7.47 -17.54 4.59
N ASP A 23 -6.96 -16.82 5.58
CA ASP A 23 -7.77 -16.30 6.70
C ASP A 23 -8.82 -15.30 6.19
N PRO A 24 -10.05 -15.32 6.75
CA PRO A 24 -11.09 -14.38 6.36
C PRO A 24 -10.73 -12.97 6.85
N PHE A 25 -11.05 -11.96 6.02
CA PHE A 25 -10.98 -10.55 6.40
C PHE A 25 -12.23 -10.15 7.16
N THR A 26 -12.05 -9.49 8.32
CA THR A 26 -13.15 -9.06 9.19
C THR A 26 -12.91 -7.66 9.77
N ALA A 27 -13.93 -7.14 10.48
CA ALA A 27 -13.84 -5.87 11.20
C ALA A 27 -12.80 -5.87 12.33
N GLU A 28 -12.46 -7.04 12.88
CA GLU A 28 -11.37 -7.16 13.88
C GLU A 28 -10.01 -6.78 13.29
N ASP A 29 -9.77 -7.11 12.01
CA ASP A 29 -8.53 -6.76 11.34
C ASP A 29 -8.41 -5.26 11.10
N VAL A 30 -9.53 -4.59 10.81
CA VAL A 30 -9.57 -3.13 10.64
C VAL A 30 -9.26 -2.43 11.96
N GLN A 31 -9.95 -2.81 13.05
CA GLN A 31 -9.70 -2.25 14.38
C GLN A 31 -8.26 -2.49 14.83
N PHE A 32 -7.77 -3.72 14.71
CA PHE A 32 -6.40 -4.09 15.06
C PHE A 32 -5.36 -3.30 14.24
N THR A 33 -5.60 -3.11 12.94
CA THR A 33 -4.70 -2.31 12.08
C THR A 33 -4.65 -0.86 12.55
N PHE A 34 -5.80 -0.26 12.84
CA PHE A 34 -5.88 1.10 13.38
C PHE A 34 -5.11 1.24 14.71
N GLU A 35 -5.35 0.35 15.65
CA GLU A 35 -4.74 0.39 17.00
C GLU A 35 -3.22 0.33 16.95
N ARG A 36 -2.66 -0.55 16.10
CA ARG A 36 -1.22 -0.72 15.95
C ARG A 36 -0.56 0.26 14.98
N TYR A 37 -1.32 1.06 14.26
CA TYR A 37 -0.76 1.98 13.26
C TYR A 37 0.22 2.97 13.88
N LYS A 38 1.43 3.07 13.27
CA LYS A 38 2.54 3.92 13.70
C LYS A 38 3.16 4.70 12.51
N GLY A 39 2.47 4.74 11.37
CA GLY A 39 2.94 5.41 10.15
C GLY A 39 2.76 6.92 10.17
N ALA A 40 2.79 7.52 8.98
CA ALA A 40 2.64 8.97 8.81
C ALA A 40 1.34 9.48 9.43
N SER A 41 1.43 10.57 10.18
CA SER A 41 0.30 11.21 10.88
C SER A 41 -0.45 10.29 11.88
N ALA A 42 0.18 9.24 12.39
CA ALA A 42 -0.45 8.34 13.38
C ALA A 42 -0.92 9.08 14.64
N GLY A 43 -0.17 10.10 15.08
CA GLY A 43 -0.54 10.94 16.22
C GLY A 43 -1.83 11.70 15.98
N GLU A 44 -1.95 12.37 14.84
CA GLU A 44 -3.14 13.12 14.45
C GLU A 44 -4.36 12.19 14.34
N LEU A 45 -4.20 11.05 13.63
CA LEU A 45 -5.27 10.07 13.48
C LEU A 45 -5.81 9.58 14.83
N LYS A 46 -4.91 9.22 15.76
CA LYS A 46 -5.28 8.71 17.08
C LYS A 46 -5.84 9.79 18.00
N GLN A 47 -5.47 11.04 17.78
CA GLN A 47 -6.04 12.17 18.52
C GLN A 47 -7.46 12.49 18.06
N LYS A 48 -7.75 12.38 16.77
CA LYS A 48 -9.07 12.69 16.18
C LYS A 48 -10.06 11.55 16.30
N VAL A 49 -9.60 10.28 16.20
CA VAL A 49 -10.47 9.10 16.33
C VAL A 49 -10.62 8.71 17.79
N LYS A 50 -11.83 8.79 18.29
CA LYS A 50 -12.22 8.42 19.67
C LYS A 50 -12.25 6.91 19.88
N ALA A 51 -12.84 6.18 18.92
CA ALA A 51 -12.99 4.74 19.00
C ALA A 51 -13.23 4.13 17.60
N VAL A 52 -12.84 2.87 17.45
CA VAL A 52 -13.23 2.02 16.32
C VAL A 52 -14.09 0.89 16.86
N GLU A 53 -15.36 0.92 16.55
CA GLU A 53 -16.37 -0.03 17.00
C GLU A 53 -16.56 -1.15 16.00
N ILE A 54 -16.54 -2.41 16.46
CA ILE A 54 -16.93 -3.57 15.67
C ILE A 54 -18.43 -3.76 15.82
N VAL A 55 -19.22 -3.32 14.82
CA VAL A 55 -20.68 -3.50 14.84
C VAL A 55 -21.03 -4.96 14.57
N ASN A 56 -20.35 -5.59 13.62
CA ASN A 56 -20.37 -7.03 13.34
C ASN A 56 -19.14 -7.42 12.54
N ALA A 57 -19.02 -8.69 12.14
CA ALA A 57 -17.85 -9.21 11.42
C ALA A 57 -17.52 -8.44 10.12
N HIS A 58 -18.50 -7.78 9.50
CA HIS A 58 -18.36 -7.07 8.22
C HIS A 58 -18.83 -5.61 8.28
N HIS A 59 -18.87 -5.03 9.48
CA HIS A 59 -19.24 -3.64 9.67
C HIS A 59 -18.42 -3.03 10.79
N VAL A 60 -17.68 -1.99 10.47
CA VAL A 60 -16.86 -1.22 11.41
C VAL A 60 -17.33 0.23 11.40
N ARG A 61 -17.34 0.84 12.58
CA ARG A 61 -17.71 2.24 12.79
C ARG A 61 -16.58 2.99 13.47
N PHE A 62 -16.21 4.11 12.88
CA PHE A 62 -15.28 5.05 13.49
C PHE A 62 -16.04 6.17 14.18
N HIS A 63 -15.72 6.41 15.43
CA HIS A 63 -16.23 7.55 16.21
C HIS A 63 -15.12 8.59 16.32
N LEU A 64 -15.41 9.84 15.97
CA LEU A 64 -14.46 10.95 16.04
C LEU A 64 -14.78 11.85 17.24
N HIS A 65 -13.76 12.54 17.76
CA HIS A 65 -13.95 13.56 18.80
C HIS A 65 -14.63 14.82 18.26
N GLU A 66 -14.36 15.14 16.99
CA GLU A 66 -14.87 16.33 16.28
C GLU A 66 -15.15 15.98 14.80
N PRO A 67 -15.99 16.74 14.10
CA PRO A 67 -16.21 16.56 12.66
C PRO A 67 -14.88 16.62 11.88
N TRP A 68 -14.66 15.67 10.98
CA TRP A 68 -13.47 15.63 10.13
C TRP A 68 -13.86 15.27 8.69
N PRO A 69 -14.24 16.26 7.85
CA PRO A 69 -14.71 16.02 6.49
C PRO A 69 -13.72 15.24 5.60
N ASP A 70 -12.42 15.42 5.84
CA ASP A 70 -11.36 14.76 5.07
C ASP A 70 -10.99 13.36 5.58
N PHE A 71 -11.70 12.82 6.58
CA PHE A 71 -11.36 11.53 7.20
C PHE A 71 -11.23 10.40 6.18
N THR A 72 -12.19 10.27 5.25
CA THR A 72 -12.16 9.19 4.24
C THR A 72 -11.00 9.34 3.26
N THR A 73 -10.65 10.57 2.87
CA THR A 73 -9.49 10.86 2.03
C THR A 73 -8.20 10.53 2.77
N PHE A 74 -8.09 10.98 4.02
CA PHE A 74 -6.94 10.71 4.89
C PHE A 74 -6.74 9.20 5.13
N TYR A 75 -7.82 8.49 5.46
CA TYR A 75 -7.78 7.06 5.74
C TYR A 75 -7.52 6.22 4.50
N GLY A 76 -8.03 6.63 3.35
CA GLY A 76 -7.93 5.90 2.08
C GLY A 76 -6.69 6.22 1.23
N THR A 77 -5.91 7.26 1.57
CA THR A 77 -4.74 7.62 0.76
C THR A 77 -3.57 6.66 0.95
N MET A 78 -2.85 6.39 -0.15
CA MET A 78 -1.60 5.62 -0.10
C MET A 78 -0.48 6.36 0.66
N ALA A 79 -0.56 7.68 0.78
CA ALA A 79 0.46 8.48 1.47
C ALA A 79 0.56 8.17 2.96
N THR A 80 -0.56 7.89 3.62
CA THR A 80 -0.59 7.46 5.03
C THR A 80 -0.39 5.96 5.19
N GLY A 81 -0.99 5.17 4.30
CA GLY A 81 -1.00 3.70 4.38
C GLY A 81 -1.84 3.14 5.53
N VAL A 82 -2.60 3.97 6.25
CA VAL A 82 -3.42 3.53 7.39
C VAL A 82 -4.53 2.55 6.98
N GLY A 83 -5.04 2.69 5.76
CA GLY A 83 -6.03 1.79 5.18
C GLY A 83 -5.49 0.44 4.69
N TRP A 84 -4.19 0.16 4.86
CA TRP A 84 -3.59 -1.12 4.52
C TRP A 84 -3.80 -2.13 5.65
N ILE A 85 -4.88 -2.88 5.55
CA ILE A 85 -5.31 -3.79 6.61
C ILE A 85 -4.39 -5.00 6.68
N VAL A 86 -4.00 -5.36 7.90
CA VAL A 86 -3.16 -6.50 8.21
C VAL A 86 -3.92 -7.57 9.02
N PRO A 87 -3.59 -8.87 8.87
CA PRO A 87 -4.30 -9.96 9.52
C PRO A 87 -3.99 -10.08 11.01
N LYS A 88 -4.94 -9.73 11.87
CA LYS A 88 -4.82 -9.78 13.34
C LYS A 88 -4.35 -11.14 13.83
N LYS A 89 -5.11 -12.20 13.52
CA LYS A 89 -4.83 -13.56 14.01
C LYS A 89 -3.46 -14.08 13.62
N TYR A 90 -3.05 -13.79 12.39
CA TYR A 90 -1.75 -14.20 11.89
C TYR A 90 -0.61 -13.48 12.63
N ILE A 91 -0.72 -12.16 12.81
CA ILE A 91 0.29 -11.37 13.51
C ILE A 91 0.38 -11.74 14.99
N GLU A 92 -0.74 -11.98 15.66
CA GLU A 92 -0.78 -12.47 17.04
C GLU A 92 -0.11 -13.84 17.20
N LYS A 93 -0.24 -14.70 16.17
CA LYS A 93 0.39 -16.03 16.15
C LYS A 93 1.91 -16.00 15.95
N ILE A 94 2.40 -15.21 14.97
CA ILE A 94 3.81 -15.25 14.58
C ILE A 94 4.67 -14.13 15.19
N GLY A 95 4.03 -13.08 15.69
CA GLY A 95 4.67 -11.87 16.20
C GLY A 95 4.99 -10.84 15.11
N SER A 96 5.15 -9.59 15.54
CA SER A 96 5.39 -8.45 14.63
C SER A 96 6.71 -8.53 13.88
N ASP A 97 7.75 -9.10 14.47
CA ASP A 97 9.07 -9.22 13.82
C ASP A 97 9.09 -10.31 12.74
N ALA A 98 8.45 -11.44 12.98
CA ALA A 98 8.27 -12.46 11.96
C ALA A 98 7.39 -11.95 10.81
N PHE A 99 6.37 -11.14 11.11
CA PHE A 99 5.49 -10.54 10.09
C PHE A 99 6.25 -9.62 9.11
N LYS A 100 7.31 -8.93 9.54
CA LYS A 100 8.15 -8.10 8.65
C LYS A 100 8.80 -8.92 7.53
N ASN A 101 9.15 -10.17 7.82
CA ASN A 101 9.80 -11.07 6.87
C ASN A 101 8.80 -11.93 6.09
N HIS A 102 7.61 -12.14 6.65
CA HIS A 102 6.53 -12.95 6.07
C HIS A 102 5.21 -12.18 6.05
N PRO A 103 5.14 -11.02 5.34
CA PRO A 103 3.93 -10.21 5.30
C PRO A 103 2.82 -10.94 4.54
N VAL A 104 1.62 -10.82 5.08
CA VAL A 104 0.38 -11.32 4.50
C VAL A 104 -0.58 -10.14 4.36
N GLY A 105 -1.20 -10.01 3.20
CA GLY A 105 -2.12 -8.91 2.87
C GLY A 105 -3.34 -9.38 2.09
N LEU A 106 -4.10 -8.40 1.59
CA LEU A 106 -5.33 -8.57 0.80
C LEU A 106 -5.12 -8.18 -0.68
N GLY A 107 -3.87 -7.93 -1.08
CA GLY A 107 -3.53 -7.35 -2.36
C GLY A 107 -3.56 -8.34 -3.53
N PRO A 108 -3.39 -7.81 -4.76
CA PRO A 108 -3.36 -8.61 -5.98
C PRO A 108 -2.08 -9.45 -6.13
N TYR A 109 -1.05 -9.16 -5.36
CA TYR A 109 0.21 -9.90 -5.33
C TYR A 109 0.56 -10.33 -3.91
N ARG A 110 1.15 -11.52 -3.78
CA ARG A 110 1.69 -12.06 -2.53
C ARG A 110 3.20 -12.16 -2.56
N LEU A 111 3.83 -12.00 -1.42
CA LEU A 111 5.28 -12.11 -1.28
C LEU A 111 5.74 -13.56 -1.50
N VAL A 112 6.75 -13.74 -2.34
CA VAL A 112 7.47 -15.01 -2.52
C VAL A 112 8.78 -14.97 -1.75
N SER A 113 9.58 -13.92 -1.93
CA SER A 113 10.83 -13.70 -1.23
C SER A 113 11.19 -12.23 -1.18
N GLN A 114 12.01 -11.86 -0.21
CA GLN A 114 12.63 -10.55 -0.14
C GLN A 114 14.07 -10.66 0.36
N GLN A 115 14.95 -9.91 -0.27
CA GLN A 115 16.33 -9.73 0.13
C GLN A 115 16.58 -8.23 0.29
N PRO A 116 16.65 -7.71 1.54
CA PRO A 116 16.81 -6.28 1.78
C PRO A 116 17.99 -5.68 1.02
N GLY A 117 17.75 -4.61 0.29
CA GLY A 117 18.75 -3.94 -0.55
C GLY A 117 19.03 -4.61 -1.90
N LEU A 118 18.47 -5.77 -2.19
CA LEU A 118 18.65 -6.49 -3.45
C LEU A 118 17.35 -6.59 -4.25
N ASP A 119 16.41 -7.37 -3.78
CA ASP A 119 15.15 -7.57 -4.50
C ASP A 119 13.94 -7.92 -3.62
N VAL A 120 12.76 -7.78 -4.22
CA VAL A 120 11.49 -8.30 -3.71
C VAL A 120 10.82 -9.05 -4.84
N VAL A 121 10.46 -10.30 -4.60
CA VAL A 121 9.76 -11.16 -5.56
C VAL A 121 8.33 -11.36 -5.11
N LEU A 122 7.40 -11.04 -6.01
CA LEU A 122 5.98 -11.17 -5.80
C LEU A 122 5.37 -12.08 -6.86
N GLU A 123 4.31 -12.80 -6.53
CA GLU A 123 3.49 -13.55 -7.48
C GLU A 123 2.03 -13.12 -7.43
N ALA A 124 1.34 -13.25 -8.56
CA ALA A 124 -0.07 -12.91 -8.66
C ALA A 124 -0.92 -13.77 -7.72
N ASN A 125 -1.80 -13.12 -6.97
CA ASN A 125 -2.82 -13.79 -6.18
C ASN A 125 -3.98 -14.18 -7.09
N THR A 126 -4.10 -15.46 -7.42
CA THR A 126 -5.17 -16.00 -8.28
C THR A 126 -6.55 -15.88 -7.64
N ASP A 127 -6.61 -15.87 -6.31
CA ASP A 127 -7.84 -15.75 -5.53
C ASP A 127 -8.13 -14.28 -5.12
N TYR A 128 -7.52 -13.33 -5.83
CA TYR A 128 -7.74 -11.92 -5.55
C TYR A 128 -9.20 -11.53 -5.76
N TRP A 129 -9.79 -10.85 -4.78
CA TRP A 129 -11.20 -10.46 -4.71
C TRP A 129 -11.66 -9.45 -5.78
N ARG A 130 -10.73 -8.94 -6.61
CA ARG A 130 -10.99 -8.18 -7.83
C ARG A 130 -10.44 -8.94 -9.04
N LYS A 131 -10.06 -8.23 -10.08
CA LYS A 131 -9.44 -8.78 -11.27
C LYS A 131 -8.04 -9.30 -10.96
N THR A 132 -7.80 -10.58 -11.22
CA THR A 132 -6.46 -11.18 -11.12
C THR A 132 -5.48 -10.47 -12.05
N PRO A 133 -4.26 -10.16 -11.60
CA PRO A 133 -3.25 -9.54 -12.43
C PRO A 133 -2.86 -10.39 -13.65
N HIS A 134 -2.59 -9.72 -14.78
CA HIS A 134 -2.08 -10.40 -15.97
C HIS A 134 -0.62 -10.83 -15.83
N VAL A 135 0.19 -10.01 -15.15
CA VAL A 135 1.59 -10.32 -14.87
C VAL A 135 1.65 -11.32 -13.73
N LYS A 136 2.17 -12.53 -14.01
CA LYS A 136 2.17 -13.63 -13.03
C LYS A 136 3.19 -13.44 -11.92
N ARG A 137 4.34 -12.82 -12.23
CA ARG A 137 5.45 -12.63 -11.30
C ARG A 137 6.08 -11.26 -11.50
N LEU A 138 6.31 -10.55 -10.39
CA LEU A 138 7.02 -9.28 -10.35
C LEU A 138 8.33 -9.49 -9.59
N VAL A 139 9.43 -9.02 -10.17
CA VAL A 139 10.74 -8.96 -9.52
C VAL A 139 11.15 -7.50 -9.44
N MET A 140 11.14 -6.94 -8.23
CA MET A 140 11.51 -5.56 -7.98
C MET A 140 12.96 -5.52 -7.50
N LYS A 141 13.90 -5.11 -8.38
CA LYS A 141 15.32 -5.01 -8.06
C LYS A 141 15.67 -3.62 -7.51
N SER A 142 16.47 -3.58 -6.47
CA SER A 142 17.02 -2.33 -5.93
C SER A 142 18.29 -1.96 -6.69
N VAL A 143 18.18 -0.99 -7.60
CA VAL A 143 19.31 -0.47 -8.39
C VAL A 143 19.38 1.04 -8.20
N PRO A 144 20.27 1.56 -7.33
CA PRO A 144 20.31 2.97 -6.98
C PRO A 144 20.58 3.91 -8.14
N GLU A 145 21.52 3.55 -9.02
CA GLU A 145 22.00 4.41 -10.10
C GLU A 145 21.08 4.41 -11.33
N ALA A 146 20.59 5.60 -11.73
CA ALA A 146 19.67 5.76 -12.85
C ALA A 146 20.27 5.32 -14.19
N THR A 147 21.56 5.54 -14.39
CA THR A 147 22.31 5.09 -15.58
C THR A 147 22.33 3.57 -15.69
N THR A 148 22.55 2.89 -14.57
CA THR A 148 22.51 1.43 -14.50
C THR A 148 21.10 0.90 -14.79
N ARG A 149 20.06 1.52 -14.23
CA ARG A 149 18.67 1.15 -14.54
C ARG A 149 18.34 1.28 -16.03
N LEU A 150 18.82 2.38 -16.67
CA LEU A 150 18.63 2.56 -18.10
C LEU A 150 19.40 1.53 -18.93
N ALA A 151 20.62 1.19 -18.53
CA ALA A 151 21.42 0.15 -19.20
C ALA A 151 20.71 -1.21 -19.13
N MET A 152 20.21 -1.60 -17.96
CA MET A 152 19.44 -2.85 -17.78
C MET A 152 18.18 -2.89 -18.67
N LEU A 153 17.49 -1.75 -18.79
CA LEU A 153 16.33 -1.65 -19.68
C LEU A 153 16.72 -1.85 -21.16
N LYS A 154 17.80 -1.22 -21.62
CA LYS A 154 18.32 -1.38 -22.99
C LYS A 154 18.81 -2.79 -23.29
N GLN A 155 19.36 -3.47 -22.29
CA GLN A 155 19.84 -4.86 -22.39
C GLN A 155 18.73 -5.89 -22.20
N GLN A 156 17.48 -5.45 -21.99
CA GLN A 156 16.33 -6.31 -21.71
C GLN A 156 16.48 -7.16 -20.43
N GLU A 157 17.32 -6.72 -19.49
CA GLU A 157 17.43 -7.30 -18.15
C GLU A 157 16.35 -6.78 -17.20
N ALA A 158 15.65 -5.72 -17.59
CA ALA A 158 14.49 -5.16 -16.89
C ALA A 158 13.43 -4.75 -17.92
N ASP A 159 12.16 -4.94 -17.55
CA ASP A 159 11.02 -4.55 -18.38
C ASP A 159 10.58 -3.10 -18.08
N VAL A 160 10.83 -2.63 -16.86
CA VAL A 160 10.42 -1.29 -16.39
C VAL A 160 11.53 -0.69 -15.52
N ALA A 161 11.85 0.58 -15.75
CA ALA A 161 12.77 1.34 -14.91
C ALA A 161 12.09 2.62 -14.40
N TYR A 162 12.22 2.90 -13.11
CA TYR A 162 11.71 4.12 -12.48
C TYR A 162 12.79 5.17 -12.31
N GLY A 163 12.38 6.43 -12.18
CA GLY A 163 13.27 7.53 -11.81
C GLY A 163 14.30 7.84 -12.90
N ILE A 164 13.87 7.83 -14.15
CA ILE A 164 14.67 8.26 -15.31
C ILE A 164 14.29 9.71 -15.62
N PHE A 165 15.21 10.64 -15.38
CA PHE A 165 14.96 12.08 -15.51
C PHE A 165 16.04 12.76 -16.36
N GLY A 166 15.77 14.01 -16.77
CA GLY A 166 16.73 14.88 -17.46
C GLY A 166 17.31 14.26 -18.72
N PRO A 167 18.65 14.31 -18.93
CA PRO A 167 19.30 13.78 -20.12
C PRO A 167 19.02 12.31 -20.40
N LEU A 168 18.88 11.47 -19.36
CA LEU A 168 18.53 10.06 -19.52
C LEU A 168 17.11 9.86 -20.07
N ALA A 169 16.18 10.71 -19.70
CA ALA A 169 14.83 10.67 -20.25
C ALA A 169 14.83 11.05 -21.75
N GLU A 170 15.67 12.01 -22.15
CA GLU A 170 15.85 12.35 -23.57
C GLU A 170 16.49 11.21 -24.37
N GLU A 171 17.39 10.46 -23.76
CA GLU A 171 17.97 9.26 -24.36
C GLU A 171 16.90 8.17 -24.57
N VAL A 172 16.00 7.96 -23.60
CA VAL A 172 14.86 7.04 -23.75
C VAL A 172 13.94 7.47 -24.89
N ARG A 173 13.62 8.78 -25.00
CA ARG A 173 12.74 9.29 -26.07
C ARG A 173 13.29 9.07 -27.49
N ARG A 174 14.63 8.99 -27.63
CA ARG A 174 15.29 8.78 -28.91
C ARG A 174 15.45 7.31 -29.27
N ASP A 175 15.27 6.42 -28.33
CA ASP A 175 15.39 4.98 -28.57
C ASP A 175 14.04 4.41 -29.04
N PRO A 176 13.96 3.88 -30.28
CA PRO A 176 12.70 3.37 -30.83
C PRO A 176 12.17 2.12 -30.13
N ASN A 177 13.01 1.44 -29.34
CA ASN A 177 12.64 0.23 -28.59
C ASN A 177 12.14 0.55 -27.17
N LEU A 178 12.25 1.80 -26.72
CA LEU A 178 11.90 2.21 -25.39
C LEU A 178 10.69 3.17 -25.40
N LYS A 179 9.89 3.12 -24.35
CA LYS A 179 8.78 4.04 -24.14
C LYS A 179 8.96 4.79 -22.83
N LEU A 180 8.90 6.12 -22.89
CA LEU A 180 8.88 6.96 -21.69
C LEU A 180 7.43 7.26 -21.30
N GLU A 181 7.02 6.80 -20.12
CA GLU A 181 5.73 7.14 -19.52
C GLU A 181 5.91 8.18 -18.42
N ASN A 182 5.17 9.27 -18.53
CA ASN A 182 5.15 10.31 -17.51
C ASN A 182 4.03 10.01 -16.52
N LEU A 183 4.39 9.89 -15.25
CA LEU A 183 3.41 9.81 -14.17
C LEU A 183 3.19 11.22 -13.62
N THR A 184 1.97 11.72 -13.73
CA THR A 184 1.57 12.96 -13.08
C THR A 184 1.32 12.65 -11.60
N GLY A 185 2.24 13.07 -10.76
CA GLY A 185 2.13 12.93 -9.31
C GLY A 185 1.87 14.29 -8.66
N GLN A 186 1.14 14.30 -7.56
CA GLN A 186 1.05 15.47 -6.67
C GLN A 186 2.29 15.51 -5.79
N ALA A 187 3.38 16.04 -6.31
CA ALA A 187 4.62 16.22 -5.56
C ALA A 187 5.05 17.69 -5.62
N THR A 188 5.38 18.26 -4.47
CA THR A 188 5.97 19.59 -4.35
C THR A 188 7.47 19.43 -4.09
N GLN A 189 8.29 20.08 -4.93
CA GLN A 189 9.73 20.18 -4.71
C GLN A 189 10.01 21.50 -4.01
N TRP A 190 10.78 21.46 -2.93
CA TRP A 190 11.16 22.61 -2.15
C TRP A 190 12.63 22.96 -2.40
N VAL A 191 12.91 24.22 -2.58
CA VAL A 191 14.28 24.77 -2.50
C VAL A 191 14.32 25.62 -1.24
N SER A 192 15.11 25.21 -0.25
CA SER A 192 15.35 26.00 0.96
C SER A 192 16.64 26.78 0.81
N PHE A 193 16.59 28.07 1.02
CA PHE A 193 17.77 28.90 1.18
C PHE A 193 18.11 28.94 2.67
N ILE A 194 19.36 28.65 3.00
CA ILE A 194 19.90 28.68 4.36
C ILE A 194 20.60 30.03 4.58
#